data_16456dd0188494137e13c76e6437e497
#
_entry.id   16456dd0188494137e13c76e6437e497
#
_cell.length_a   1.000
_cell.length_b   1.000
_cell.length_c   1.000
_cell.angle_alpha   90.00
_cell.angle_beta   90.00
_cell.angle_gamma   90.00
#
_symmetry.space_group_name_H-M   'P 1'
#
loop_
_entity.id
_entity.type
_entity.pdbx_description
1 polymer ?
#
loop_
_entity_poly.entity_id
_entity_poly.type
_entity_poly.pdbx_seq_one_letter_code
_entity_poly.pdbx_strand_id
1 'polypeptide(L)'
;MVYHGATLLETNELFEGAAITKVRKMSQKLSDTILEFNGSDVRTVLQGQTTRNFADAAEGSVVEGAFCDLKGRVIADFCAVIASDDCILLRTNAEVATSLSSHLQKYLMFSKTKLSTSNMSVWACELDAPSETVVVTDDAVTVQRSAHLAEVWTRENSVPTSALSPDVYRIRRLEQGDAKLTSETVGKYLPQDLNYDINGRVDFNKGCYTGQEIIARLHFRGEPKRRLRLLSLASNQDIAPGEKVLNAEGKSIGSVIEAVASDGGTLCLCEVVIDVDNQAPHILGQTAVTSERQQF
;
A
#
# COMPACT_ATOMS: atom_id res chain seq x y z
N MET A 1 38.15 -31.59 -43.27
CA MET A 1 37.16 -30.54 -43.15
C MET A 1 36.71 -30.49 -41.70
N VAL A 2 37.32 -29.59 -40.93
CA VAL A 2 37.05 -29.41 -39.50
C VAL A 2 36.24 -28.15 -39.37
N TYR A 3 34.99 -28.24 -38.92
CA TYR A 3 34.18 -27.08 -38.52
C TYR A 3 34.30 -26.90 -37.00
N HIS A 4 34.81 -25.74 -36.65
CA HIS A 4 34.91 -25.24 -35.28
C HIS A 4 33.50 -24.97 -34.73
N GLY A 5 33.17 -25.64 -33.62
CA GLY A 5 32.09 -25.24 -32.73
C GLY A 5 32.62 -24.14 -31.80
N ALA A 6 32.29 -22.90 -32.10
CA ALA A 6 32.53 -21.77 -31.20
C ALA A 6 31.22 -21.38 -30.50
N THR A 7 31.15 -21.63 -29.22
CA THR A 7 30.78 -20.68 -28.16
C THR A 7 29.34 -20.11 -28.20
N LEU A 8 28.39 -20.91 -27.75
CA LEU A 8 27.08 -20.43 -27.26
C LEU A 8 27.05 -20.14 -25.75
N LEU A 9 28.14 -20.42 -25.02
CA LEU A 9 28.21 -20.24 -23.56
C LEU A 9 28.65 -18.83 -23.11
N GLU A 10 29.44 -18.11 -23.92
CA GLU A 10 29.92 -16.77 -23.52
C GLU A 10 28.88 -15.66 -23.72
N THR A 11 27.85 -15.86 -24.53
CA THR A 11 26.79 -14.86 -24.75
C THR A 11 25.73 -14.83 -23.64
N ASN A 12 25.47 -15.95 -22.96
CA ASN A 12 24.50 -15.99 -21.87
C ASN A 12 25.02 -15.30 -20.60
N GLU A 13 26.27 -15.49 -20.22
CA GLU A 13 26.84 -14.84 -19.02
C GLU A 13 26.93 -13.31 -19.16
N LEU A 14 27.20 -12.81 -20.37
CA LEU A 14 27.23 -11.36 -20.63
C LEU A 14 25.80 -10.76 -20.62
N PHE A 15 24.79 -11.48 -21.07
CA PHE A 15 23.41 -11.03 -21.03
C PHE A 15 22.84 -11.07 -19.61
N GLU A 16 23.14 -12.10 -18.82
CA GLU A 16 22.74 -12.16 -17.40
C GLU A 16 23.42 -11.06 -16.59
N GLY A 17 24.72 -10.85 -16.75
CA GLY A 17 25.45 -9.79 -16.07
C GLY A 17 24.95 -8.39 -16.41
N ALA A 18 24.60 -8.12 -17.68
CA ALA A 18 24.04 -6.85 -18.11
C ALA A 18 22.59 -6.64 -17.61
N ALA A 19 21.78 -7.70 -17.57
CA ALA A 19 20.42 -7.67 -17.03
C ALA A 19 20.42 -7.43 -15.52
N ILE A 20 21.28 -8.12 -14.77
CA ILE A 20 21.45 -7.94 -13.32
C ILE A 20 21.95 -6.52 -13.01
N THR A 21 22.89 -5.99 -13.79
CA THR A 21 23.41 -4.62 -13.62
C THR A 21 22.33 -3.59 -13.97
N LYS A 22 21.50 -3.84 -14.98
CA LYS A 22 20.39 -2.96 -15.37
C LYS A 22 19.26 -2.97 -14.34
N VAL A 23 18.92 -4.13 -13.79
CA VAL A 23 17.95 -4.27 -12.69
C VAL A 23 18.45 -3.55 -11.44
N ARG A 24 19.71 -3.73 -11.02
CA ARG A 24 20.33 -3.00 -9.90
C ARG A 24 20.31 -1.48 -10.09
N LYS A 25 20.50 -0.98 -11.31
CA LYS A 25 20.50 0.46 -11.61
C LYS A 25 19.09 1.07 -11.54
N MET A 26 18.02 0.27 -11.59
CA MET A 26 16.62 0.68 -11.51
C MET A 26 15.99 0.43 -10.14
N SER A 27 16.64 -0.33 -9.26
CA SER A 27 16.12 -0.61 -7.90
C SER A 27 16.30 0.63 -7.04
N GLN A 28 15.20 1.10 -6.45
CA GLN A 28 15.19 2.22 -5.51
C GLN A 28 14.36 1.84 -4.30
N LYS A 29 14.71 2.38 -3.14
CA LYS A 29 13.86 2.24 -1.96
C LYS A 29 12.51 2.91 -2.19
N LEU A 30 11.48 2.36 -1.60
CA LEU A 30 10.14 2.93 -1.64
C LEU A 30 10.07 4.21 -0.81
N SER A 31 9.14 5.10 -1.16
CA SER A 31 8.84 6.33 -0.40
C SER A 31 7.96 5.99 0.81
N ASP A 32 8.42 5.07 1.64
CA ASP A 32 7.75 4.62 2.85
C ASP A 32 8.63 4.87 4.06
N THR A 33 8.00 5.04 5.21
CA THR A 33 8.63 5.24 6.51
C THR A 33 8.19 4.14 7.46
N ILE A 34 9.12 3.61 8.23
CA ILE A 34 8.81 2.70 9.33
C ILE A 34 8.72 3.53 10.62
N LEU A 35 7.56 3.53 11.22
CA LEU A 35 7.31 4.04 12.56
C LEU A 35 7.48 2.89 13.55
N GLU A 36 8.25 3.14 14.61
CA GLU A 36 8.53 2.16 15.65
C GLU A 36 7.81 2.57 16.93
N PHE A 37 6.92 1.72 17.40
CA PHE A 37 6.17 1.88 18.62
C PHE A 37 6.72 0.91 19.67
N ASN A 38 7.25 1.45 20.79
CA ASN A 38 7.83 0.68 21.86
C ASN A 38 7.19 1.02 23.21
N GLY A 39 6.69 0.04 23.91
CA GLY A 39 6.13 0.19 25.26
C GLY A 39 5.10 -0.87 25.63
N SER A 40 4.95 -1.12 26.92
CA SER A 40 4.12 -2.20 27.46
C SER A 40 2.61 -2.04 27.24
N ASP A 41 2.14 -0.90 26.73
CA ASP A 41 0.75 -0.62 26.38
C ASP A 41 0.54 -0.34 24.89
N VAL A 42 1.53 -0.65 24.04
CA VAL A 42 1.51 -0.37 22.59
C VAL A 42 0.30 -0.98 21.92
N ARG A 43 -0.06 -2.21 22.26
CA ARG A 43 -1.25 -2.89 21.72
C ARG A 43 -2.53 -2.15 22.08
N THR A 44 -2.66 -1.67 23.32
CA THR A 44 -3.82 -0.90 23.79
C THR A 44 -3.94 0.43 23.05
N VAL A 45 -2.83 1.13 22.85
CA VAL A 45 -2.80 2.38 22.08
C VAL A 45 -3.26 2.15 20.65
N LEU A 46 -2.65 1.21 19.94
CA LEU A 46 -3.00 0.93 18.55
C LEU A 46 -4.40 0.34 18.40
N GLN A 47 -4.86 -0.44 19.39
CA GLN A 47 -6.24 -0.94 19.46
C GLN A 47 -7.25 0.21 19.45
N GLY A 48 -7.01 1.28 20.19
CA GLY A 48 -7.91 2.44 20.26
C GLY A 48 -7.80 3.42 19.09
N GLN A 49 -6.79 3.31 18.25
CA GLN A 49 -6.52 4.29 17.20
C GLN A 49 -6.68 3.75 15.78
N THR A 50 -6.76 2.43 15.59
CA THR A 50 -6.76 1.82 14.25
C THR A 50 -8.02 1.01 13.99
N THR A 51 -8.28 0.74 12.73
CA THR A 51 -9.39 -0.10 12.26
C THR A 51 -9.20 -1.58 12.54
N ARG A 52 -8.01 -2.02 13.01
CA ARG A 52 -7.64 -3.43 13.19
C ARG A 52 -7.49 -3.82 14.65
N ASN A 53 -7.70 -5.11 14.92
CA ASN A 53 -7.48 -5.69 16.23
C ASN A 53 -6.00 -5.95 16.48
N PHE A 54 -5.43 -5.26 17.47
CA PHE A 54 -4.05 -5.46 17.94
C PHE A 54 -3.98 -6.27 19.24
N ALA A 55 -5.10 -6.42 19.96
CA ALA A 55 -5.11 -7.10 21.25
C ALA A 55 -4.73 -8.59 21.12
N ASP A 56 -5.25 -9.23 20.08
CA ASP A 56 -5.07 -10.67 19.84
C ASP A 56 -4.06 -10.98 18.72
N ALA A 57 -3.38 -9.95 18.18
CA ALA A 57 -2.40 -10.15 17.11
C ALA A 57 -1.17 -10.92 17.64
N ALA A 58 -0.82 -12.03 16.98
CA ALA A 58 0.32 -12.84 17.39
C ALA A 58 1.66 -12.15 17.10
N GLU A 59 2.66 -12.41 17.93
CA GLU A 59 4.05 -12.04 17.61
C GLU A 59 4.47 -12.69 16.30
N GLY A 60 5.25 -11.99 15.48
CA GLY A 60 5.62 -12.42 14.13
C GLY A 60 4.48 -12.33 13.12
N SER A 61 3.34 -11.72 13.44
CA SER A 61 2.24 -11.53 12.48
C SER A 61 2.22 -10.16 11.83
N VAL A 62 1.48 -10.08 10.71
CA VAL A 62 1.20 -8.82 9.98
C VAL A 62 -0.22 -8.35 10.28
N VAL A 63 -0.36 -7.06 10.54
CA VAL A 63 -1.66 -6.38 10.70
C VAL A 63 -1.72 -5.23 9.70
N GLU A 64 -2.67 -5.27 8.78
CA GLU A 64 -2.91 -4.18 7.83
C GLU A 64 -4.20 -3.45 8.16
N GLY A 65 -4.19 -2.13 8.09
CA GLY A 65 -5.35 -1.34 8.44
C GLY A 65 -5.16 0.15 8.19
N ALA A 66 -5.95 0.95 8.89
CA ALA A 66 -5.93 2.40 8.77
C ALA A 66 -6.09 3.10 10.11
N PHE A 67 -5.55 4.31 10.19
CA PHE A 67 -5.93 5.33 11.16
C PHE A 67 -7.01 6.22 10.55
N CYS A 68 -7.98 6.60 11.36
CA CYS A 68 -9.07 7.46 10.92
C CYS A 68 -9.21 8.70 11.82
N ASP A 69 -9.78 9.76 11.28
CA ASP A 69 -10.23 10.90 12.06
C ASP A 69 -11.60 10.63 12.73
N LEU A 70 -12.09 11.58 13.52
CA LEU A 70 -13.39 11.47 14.19
C LEU A 70 -14.59 11.38 13.24
N LYS A 71 -14.42 11.78 11.96
CA LYS A 71 -15.43 11.66 10.91
C LYS A 71 -15.33 10.33 10.15
N GLY A 72 -14.47 9.41 10.60
CA GLY A 72 -14.21 8.12 9.97
C GLY A 72 -13.38 8.20 8.68
N ARG A 73 -12.80 9.36 8.36
CA ARG A 73 -11.96 9.51 7.17
C ARG A 73 -10.57 8.96 7.42
N VAL A 74 -10.04 8.21 6.46
CA VAL A 74 -8.71 7.62 6.55
C VAL A 74 -7.65 8.71 6.50
N ILE A 75 -6.78 8.76 7.52
CA ILE A 75 -5.66 9.71 7.61
C ILE A 75 -4.31 9.07 7.35
N ALA A 76 -4.20 7.73 7.49
CA ALA A 76 -3.06 6.94 7.06
C ALA A 76 -3.49 5.48 6.92
N ASP A 77 -3.00 4.81 5.91
CA ASP A 77 -2.97 3.35 5.81
C ASP A 77 -1.65 2.82 6.36
N PHE A 78 -1.64 1.58 6.80
CA PHE A 78 -0.45 0.96 7.33
C PHE A 78 -0.37 -0.55 7.08
N CYS A 79 0.88 -1.03 7.11
CA CYS A 79 1.22 -2.43 7.30
C CYS A 79 2.11 -2.52 8.56
N ALA A 80 1.65 -3.23 9.58
CA ALA A 80 2.35 -3.37 10.83
C ALA A 80 2.84 -4.81 11.02
N VAL A 81 4.04 -4.95 11.59
CA VAL A 81 4.62 -6.23 12.03
C VAL A 81 4.71 -6.20 13.55
N ILE A 82 4.17 -7.22 14.18
CA ILE A 82 4.26 -7.43 15.61
C ILE A 82 5.63 -8.06 15.92
N ALA A 83 6.62 -7.21 16.19
CA ALA A 83 7.99 -7.69 16.43
C ALA A 83 8.14 -8.34 17.82
N SER A 84 7.39 -7.85 18.82
CA SER A 84 7.22 -8.45 20.14
C SER A 84 5.96 -7.87 20.80
N ASP A 85 5.66 -8.30 22.03
CA ASP A 85 4.55 -7.76 22.80
C ASP A 85 4.66 -6.24 23.04
N ASP A 86 5.90 -5.74 23.18
CA ASP A 86 6.20 -4.35 23.49
C ASP A 86 6.74 -3.56 22.28
N CYS A 87 6.89 -4.18 21.11
CA CYS A 87 7.46 -3.54 19.92
C CYS A 87 6.63 -3.84 18.66
N ILE A 88 6.16 -2.78 18.00
CA ILE A 88 5.44 -2.87 16.72
C ILE A 88 6.12 -1.96 15.71
N LEU A 89 6.50 -2.54 14.57
CA LEU A 89 7.03 -1.82 13.41
C LEU A 89 5.87 -1.56 12.44
N LEU A 90 5.65 -0.31 12.09
CA LEU A 90 4.52 0.11 11.25
C LEU A 90 5.01 0.90 10.04
N ARG A 91 4.83 0.33 8.86
CA ARG A 91 5.10 0.98 7.58
C ARG A 91 3.90 1.84 7.16
N THR A 92 4.16 3.08 6.78
CA THR A 92 3.21 3.99 6.13
C THR A 92 3.92 4.85 5.09
N ASN A 93 3.17 5.56 4.23
CA ASN A 93 3.77 6.50 3.28
C ASN A 93 4.50 7.64 4.02
N ALA A 94 5.72 7.97 3.58
CA ALA A 94 6.54 9.01 4.20
C ALA A 94 5.86 10.39 4.22
N GLU A 95 5.05 10.70 3.21
CA GLU A 95 4.31 11.97 3.14
C GLU A 95 3.30 12.17 4.27
N VAL A 96 2.72 11.06 4.77
CA VAL A 96 1.73 11.11 5.85
C VAL A 96 2.31 10.78 7.22
N ALA A 97 3.51 10.23 7.29
CA ALA A 97 4.13 9.76 8.54
C ALA A 97 4.27 10.88 9.60
N THR A 98 4.69 12.07 9.19
CA THR A 98 4.85 13.22 10.10
C THR A 98 3.51 13.69 10.67
N SER A 99 2.49 13.83 9.83
CA SER A 99 1.15 14.24 10.26
C SER A 99 0.49 13.19 11.13
N LEU A 100 0.68 11.89 10.81
CA LEU A 100 0.23 10.78 11.65
C LEU A 100 0.91 10.80 13.02
N SER A 101 2.23 10.96 13.07
CA SER A 101 2.99 11.05 14.32
C SER A 101 2.48 12.22 15.20
N SER A 102 2.24 13.38 14.60
CA SER A 102 1.68 14.55 15.30
C SER A 102 0.24 14.27 15.80
N HIS A 103 -0.58 13.59 15.00
CA HIS A 103 -1.93 13.20 15.39
C HIS A 103 -1.93 12.26 16.61
N LEU A 104 -0.97 11.33 16.67
CA LEU A 104 -0.87 10.33 17.72
C LEU A 104 -0.31 10.88 19.03
N GLN A 105 0.45 11.97 19.03
CA GLN A 105 1.09 12.51 20.24
C GLN A 105 0.14 12.71 21.41
N LYS A 106 -1.07 13.21 21.16
CA LYS A 106 -2.09 13.43 22.22
C LYS A 106 -2.54 12.13 22.90
N TYR A 107 -2.48 11.00 22.21
CA TYR A 107 -2.83 9.69 22.75
C TYR A 107 -1.64 9.02 23.47
N LEU A 108 -0.42 9.36 23.03
CA LEU A 108 0.81 8.85 23.59
C LEU A 108 1.24 9.58 24.88
N MET A 109 0.75 10.80 25.11
CA MET A 109 1.13 11.65 26.24
C MET A 109 0.93 10.97 27.60
N PHE A 110 -0.10 10.14 27.75
CA PHE A 110 -0.44 9.42 28.98
C PHE A 110 -0.20 7.91 28.88
N SER A 111 0.47 7.46 27.83
CA SER A 111 0.81 6.06 27.62
C SER A 111 2.28 5.78 27.99
N LYS A 112 2.61 4.50 28.11
CA LYS A 112 4.01 4.04 28.24
C LYS A 112 4.65 3.80 26.88
N THR A 113 3.88 3.97 25.80
CA THR A 113 4.34 3.78 24.43
C THR A 113 5.11 4.99 23.94
N LYS A 114 6.28 4.76 23.38
CA LYS A 114 7.09 5.76 22.67
C LYS A 114 6.99 5.50 21.18
N LEU A 115 6.82 6.56 20.40
CA LEU A 115 6.83 6.56 18.95
C LEU A 115 8.11 7.20 18.45
N SER A 116 8.82 6.50 17.56
CA SER A 116 9.99 7.02 16.84
C SER A 116 9.95 6.63 15.38
N THR A 117 10.68 7.36 14.55
CA THR A 117 10.92 6.97 13.16
C THR A 117 12.14 6.06 13.12
N SER A 118 11.99 4.87 12.56
CA SER A 118 13.08 3.92 12.36
C SER A 118 13.98 4.36 11.21
N ASN A 119 15.25 3.98 11.24
CA ASN A 119 16.20 4.16 10.13
C ASN A 119 16.09 3.08 9.05
N MET A 120 15.12 2.19 9.14
CA MET A 120 14.90 1.14 8.15
C MET A 120 14.47 1.71 6.80
N SER A 121 14.97 1.12 5.74
CA SER A 121 14.56 1.40 4.36
C SER A 121 13.64 0.29 3.86
N VAL A 122 12.62 0.63 3.09
CA VAL A 122 11.64 -0.30 2.52
C VAL A 122 11.98 -0.56 1.06
N TRP A 123 12.05 -1.83 0.67
CA TRP A 123 12.32 -2.28 -0.70
C TRP A 123 11.17 -3.18 -1.16
N ALA A 124 10.77 -3.04 -2.41
CA ALA A 124 9.93 -4.04 -3.08
C ALA A 124 10.81 -5.14 -3.65
N CYS A 125 10.42 -6.39 -3.43
CA CYS A 125 11.18 -7.55 -3.86
C CYS A 125 10.29 -8.57 -4.57
N GLU A 126 10.85 -9.23 -5.57
CA GLU A 126 10.23 -10.39 -6.18
C GLU A 126 10.47 -11.64 -5.33
N LEU A 127 9.45 -12.49 -5.23
CA LEU A 127 9.55 -13.82 -4.61
C LEU A 127 9.45 -14.89 -5.68
N ASP A 128 10.36 -15.87 -5.65
CA ASP A 128 10.34 -17.02 -6.57
C ASP A 128 9.17 -17.97 -6.26
N ALA A 129 8.74 -18.02 -5.00
CA ALA A 129 7.61 -18.81 -4.52
C ALA A 129 6.95 -18.14 -3.31
N PRO A 130 5.67 -18.47 -3.01
CA PRO A 130 5.05 -18.07 -1.76
C PRO A 130 5.89 -18.52 -0.55
N SER A 131 6.08 -17.61 0.40
CA SER A 131 6.82 -17.84 1.64
C SER A 131 5.92 -17.64 2.85
N GLU A 132 6.50 -17.61 4.04
CA GLU A 132 5.78 -17.20 5.24
C GLU A 132 5.31 -15.74 5.10
N THR A 133 4.16 -15.41 5.68
CA THR A 133 3.55 -14.07 5.60
C THR A 133 4.49 -12.99 6.10
N VAL A 134 5.30 -13.31 7.11
CA VAL A 134 6.37 -12.43 7.61
C VAL A 134 7.55 -13.25 8.12
N VAL A 135 8.75 -12.73 7.88
CA VAL A 135 10.00 -13.25 8.45
C VAL A 135 10.73 -12.07 9.10
N VAL A 136 10.99 -12.18 10.40
CA VAL A 136 11.73 -11.18 11.18
C VAL A 136 13.10 -11.74 11.51
N THR A 137 14.15 -11.00 11.17
CA THR A 137 15.54 -11.25 11.54
C THR A 137 16.13 -10.03 12.23
N ASP A 138 17.36 -10.14 12.76
CA ASP A 138 18.04 -9.02 13.42
C ASP A 138 18.23 -7.82 12.48
N ASP A 139 18.46 -8.06 11.18
CA ASP A 139 18.83 -7.05 10.19
C ASP A 139 17.67 -6.63 9.26
N ALA A 140 16.65 -7.47 9.12
CA ALA A 140 15.58 -7.24 8.16
C ALA A 140 14.23 -7.83 8.58
N VAL A 141 13.18 -7.22 8.06
CA VAL A 141 11.81 -7.75 8.12
C VAL A 141 11.34 -7.96 6.69
N THR A 142 10.93 -9.18 6.35
CA THR A 142 10.31 -9.50 5.06
C THR A 142 8.82 -9.69 5.26
N VAL A 143 8.01 -8.93 4.52
CA VAL A 143 6.55 -8.99 4.53
C VAL A 143 6.06 -9.41 3.16
N GLN A 144 5.44 -10.59 3.06
CA GLN A 144 4.81 -11.04 1.83
C GLN A 144 3.56 -10.20 1.53
N ARG A 145 3.49 -9.67 0.30
CA ARG A 145 2.34 -8.86 -0.16
C ARG A 145 1.41 -9.65 -1.07
N SER A 146 1.97 -10.59 -1.81
CA SER A 146 1.24 -11.57 -2.64
C SER A 146 2.13 -12.79 -2.92
N ALA A 147 1.66 -13.71 -3.76
CA ALA A 147 2.41 -14.93 -4.09
C ALA A 147 3.84 -14.66 -4.60
N HIS A 148 4.05 -13.54 -5.32
CA HIS A 148 5.33 -13.21 -5.96
C HIS A 148 5.84 -11.80 -5.60
N LEU A 149 5.31 -11.18 -4.54
CA LEU A 149 5.66 -9.84 -4.14
C LEU A 149 5.88 -9.76 -2.63
N ALA A 150 7.01 -9.20 -2.22
CA ALA A 150 7.30 -8.88 -0.83
C ALA A 150 7.77 -7.44 -0.66
N GLU A 151 7.65 -6.93 0.54
CA GLU A 151 8.42 -5.80 1.05
C GLU A 151 9.54 -6.33 1.94
N VAL A 152 10.74 -5.82 1.76
CA VAL A 152 11.89 -6.09 2.64
C VAL A 152 12.30 -4.78 3.31
N TRP A 153 12.21 -4.75 4.63
CA TRP A 153 12.58 -3.61 5.45
C TRP A 153 13.97 -3.87 6.04
N THR A 154 14.97 -3.09 5.67
CA THR A 154 16.37 -3.31 6.07
C THR A 154 16.88 -2.18 6.93
N ARG A 155 17.65 -2.49 8.01
CA ARG A 155 18.25 -1.47 8.90
C ARG A 155 19.40 -0.71 8.24
N GLU A 156 20.13 -1.34 7.34
CA GLU A 156 21.18 -0.71 6.54
C GLU A 156 20.69 -0.48 5.12
N ASN A 157 21.33 0.44 4.38
CA ASN A 157 21.04 0.70 2.96
C ASN A 157 21.47 -0.46 2.04
N SER A 158 21.37 -1.70 2.52
CA SER A 158 21.62 -2.89 1.72
C SER A 158 20.47 -3.10 0.74
N VAL A 159 20.77 -3.06 -0.57
CA VAL A 159 19.77 -3.32 -1.60
C VAL A 159 19.60 -4.83 -1.74
N PRO A 160 18.39 -5.38 -1.52
CA PRO A 160 18.12 -6.79 -1.76
C PRO A 160 18.39 -7.18 -3.22
N THR A 161 18.86 -8.40 -3.47
CA THR A 161 19.20 -8.88 -4.83
C THR A 161 17.98 -8.99 -5.74
N SER A 162 16.81 -9.29 -5.18
CA SER A 162 15.52 -9.38 -5.88
C SER A 162 14.72 -8.08 -5.90
N ALA A 163 15.37 -6.93 -5.63
CA ALA A 163 14.68 -5.65 -5.54
C ALA A 163 14.11 -5.22 -6.91
N LEU A 164 12.83 -4.85 -6.88
CA LEU A 164 12.07 -4.32 -8.01
C LEU A 164 12.20 -2.80 -8.13
N SER A 165 11.90 -2.26 -9.32
CA SER A 165 11.72 -0.82 -9.44
C SER A 165 10.42 -0.38 -8.74
N PRO A 166 10.35 0.88 -8.22
CA PRO A 166 9.14 1.40 -7.60
C PRO A 166 7.90 1.34 -8.52
N ASP A 167 8.07 1.53 -9.83
CA ASP A 167 6.96 1.50 -10.78
C ASP A 167 6.41 0.09 -10.97
N VAL A 168 7.27 -0.94 -11.08
CA VAL A 168 6.83 -2.34 -11.14
C VAL A 168 6.08 -2.71 -9.86
N TYR A 169 6.60 -2.32 -8.70
CA TYR A 169 5.92 -2.52 -7.43
C TYR A 169 4.55 -1.80 -7.41
N ARG A 170 4.50 -0.54 -7.86
CA ARG A 170 3.27 0.25 -7.91
C ARG A 170 2.22 -0.42 -8.81
N ILE A 171 2.59 -0.86 -10.02
CA ILE A 171 1.69 -1.59 -10.93
C ILE A 171 1.08 -2.79 -10.21
N ARG A 172 1.91 -3.70 -9.67
CA ARG A 172 1.45 -4.92 -8.99
C ARG A 172 0.53 -4.61 -7.79
N ARG A 173 0.81 -3.55 -7.06
CA ARG A 173 0.02 -3.11 -5.92
C ARG A 173 -1.33 -2.54 -6.34
N LEU A 174 -1.36 -1.72 -7.39
CA LEU A 174 -2.61 -1.17 -7.92
C LEU A 174 -3.52 -2.29 -8.46
N GLU A 175 -2.97 -3.29 -9.12
CA GLU A 175 -3.70 -4.47 -9.61
C GLU A 175 -4.38 -5.25 -8.46
N GLN A 176 -3.84 -5.20 -7.25
CA GLN A 176 -4.39 -5.82 -6.04
C GLN A 176 -5.31 -4.88 -5.24
N GLY A 177 -5.55 -3.66 -5.72
CA GLY A 177 -6.37 -2.67 -5.00
C GLY A 177 -5.74 -2.15 -3.71
N ASP A 178 -4.42 -2.22 -3.61
CA ASP A 178 -3.69 -1.70 -2.46
C ASP A 178 -3.36 -0.22 -2.65
N ALA A 179 -4.30 0.67 -2.30
CA ALA A 179 -4.12 2.11 -2.36
C ALA A 179 -3.16 2.58 -1.27
N LYS A 180 -2.26 3.52 -1.62
CA LYS A 180 -1.48 4.31 -0.67
C LYS A 180 -1.98 5.74 -0.64
N LEU A 181 -2.22 6.25 0.56
CA LEU A 181 -2.59 7.64 0.73
C LEU A 181 -1.35 8.55 0.65
N THR A 182 -1.56 9.72 0.06
CA THR A 182 -0.58 10.80 -0.04
C THR A 182 -1.08 12.03 0.74
N SER A 183 -0.27 13.07 0.85
CA SER A 183 -0.68 14.37 1.42
C SER A 183 -1.94 14.94 0.76
N GLU A 184 -2.13 14.71 -0.55
CA GLU A 184 -3.28 15.19 -1.31
C GLU A 184 -4.55 14.40 -1.05
N THR A 185 -4.45 13.16 -0.55
CA THR A 185 -5.58 12.23 -0.40
C THR A 185 -5.98 11.97 1.05
N VAL A 186 -5.16 12.37 2.02
CA VAL A 186 -5.45 12.27 3.46
C VAL A 186 -6.78 12.91 3.82
N GLY A 187 -7.61 12.20 4.60
CA GLY A 187 -8.89 12.70 5.12
C GLY A 187 -10.01 12.83 4.08
N LYS A 188 -9.82 12.34 2.85
CA LYS A 188 -10.84 12.42 1.79
C LYS A 188 -11.78 11.23 1.75
N TYR A 189 -11.33 10.02 2.06
CA TYR A 189 -12.05 8.77 1.85
C TYR A 189 -12.45 8.09 3.16
N LEU A 190 -13.59 7.43 3.15
CA LEU A 190 -13.95 6.43 4.17
C LEU A 190 -13.22 5.11 3.87
N PRO A 191 -13.01 4.23 4.85
CA PRO A 191 -12.46 2.89 4.60
C PRO A 191 -13.22 2.10 3.54
N GLN A 192 -14.55 2.25 3.48
CA GLN A 192 -15.39 1.58 2.48
C GLN A 192 -15.15 2.10 1.07
N ASP A 193 -14.83 3.39 0.91
CA ASP A 193 -14.49 3.98 -0.40
C ASP A 193 -13.20 3.36 -0.95
N LEU A 194 -12.33 2.85 -0.05
CA LEU A 194 -11.04 2.19 -0.35
C LEU A 194 -11.13 0.66 -0.32
N ASN A 195 -12.33 0.08 -0.26
CA ASN A 195 -12.57 -1.36 -0.13
C ASN A 195 -11.98 -1.99 1.16
N TYR A 196 -11.61 -1.22 2.18
CA TYR A 196 -10.97 -1.74 3.40
C TYR A 196 -11.89 -2.61 4.25
N ASP A 197 -13.20 -2.47 4.09
CA ASP A 197 -14.23 -3.29 4.73
C ASP A 197 -14.35 -4.70 4.12
N ILE A 198 -13.98 -4.88 2.84
CA ILE A 198 -14.05 -6.16 2.13
C ILE A 198 -12.69 -6.84 1.97
N ASN A 199 -11.57 -6.09 2.03
CA ASN A 199 -10.23 -6.66 1.94
C ASN A 199 -9.58 -6.95 3.31
N GLY A 200 -10.37 -6.90 4.39
CA GLY A 200 -9.93 -7.28 5.72
C GLY A 200 -9.14 -6.22 6.48
N ARG A 201 -9.07 -4.96 6.02
CA ARG A 201 -8.38 -3.86 6.71
C ARG A 201 -9.25 -3.15 7.76
N VAL A 202 -10.50 -3.52 7.90
CA VAL A 202 -11.40 -3.09 8.99
C VAL A 202 -11.91 -4.32 9.73
N ASP A 203 -11.77 -4.31 11.04
CA ASP A 203 -12.36 -5.33 11.92
C ASP A 203 -13.57 -4.73 12.62
N PHE A 204 -14.75 -5.27 12.30
CA PHE A 204 -16.01 -4.83 12.88
C PHE A 204 -16.34 -5.50 14.21
N ASN A 205 -15.59 -6.53 14.61
CA ASN A 205 -15.76 -7.29 15.85
C ASN A 205 -14.82 -6.88 16.97
N LYS A 206 -13.97 -5.85 16.73
CA LYS A 206 -13.04 -5.33 17.73
C LYS A 206 -13.67 -4.28 18.65
N GLY A 207 -12.95 -3.92 19.72
CA GLY A 207 -13.32 -2.81 20.62
C GLY A 207 -13.28 -1.42 19.95
N CYS A 208 -13.69 -0.40 20.68
CA CYS A 208 -13.80 0.97 20.17
C CYS A 208 -12.49 1.54 19.64
N TYR A 209 -12.57 2.33 18.56
CA TYR A 209 -11.47 3.07 17.99
C TYR A 209 -11.93 4.41 17.39
N THR A 210 -10.99 5.30 17.11
CA THR A 210 -11.28 6.62 16.55
C THR A 210 -11.96 6.51 15.18
N GLY A 211 -13.15 7.15 15.04
CA GLY A 211 -13.94 7.16 13.80
C GLY A 211 -14.90 5.99 13.61
N GLN A 212 -14.89 5.00 14.51
CA GLN A 212 -15.69 3.77 14.40
C GLN A 212 -17.19 4.02 14.17
N GLU A 213 -17.79 5.01 14.81
CA GLU A 213 -19.23 5.25 14.73
C GLU A 213 -19.71 5.43 13.28
N ILE A 214 -19.00 6.25 12.51
CA ILE A 214 -19.33 6.52 11.10
C ILE A 214 -19.11 5.28 10.25
N ILE A 215 -17.97 4.59 10.45
CA ILE A 215 -17.56 3.41 9.69
C ILE A 215 -18.54 2.25 9.95
N ALA A 216 -18.85 1.97 11.21
CA ALA A 216 -19.79 0.92 11.59
C ALA A 216 -21.23 1.24 11.15
N ARG A 217 -21.66 2.51 11.27
CA ARG A 217 -22.98 2.92 10.79
C ARG A 217 -23.16 2.68 9.30
N LEU A 218 -22.16 3.00 8.48
CA LEU A 218 -22.21 2.74 7.04
C LEU A 218 -22.26 1.23 6.76
N HIS A 219 -21.49 0.43 7.48
CA HIS A 219 -21.45 -1.02 7.31
C HIS A 219 -22.77 -1.72 7.70
N PHE A 220 -23.34 -1.37 8.87
CA PHE A 220 -24.52 -2.09 9.39
C PHE A 220 -25.87 -1.50 8.96
N ARG A 221 -25.92 -0.22 8.56
CA ARG A 221 -27.16 0.52 8.29
C ARG A 221 -27.18 1.30 6.99
N GLY A 222 -26.14 1.19 6.21
CA GLY A 222 -26.00 1.90 4.93
C GLY A 222 -25.42 1.02 3.84
N GLU A 223 -25.30 1.60 2.67
CA GLU A 223 -24.60 1.00 1.53
C GLU A 223 -23.58 2.00 1.01
N PRO A 224 -22.31 1.60 0.82
CA PRO A 224 -21.30 2.44 0.16
C PRO A 224 -21.79 2.83 -1.23
N LYS A 225 -21.72 4.12 -1.54
CA LYS A 225 -22.08 4.62 -2.89
C LYS A 225 -20.90 4.62 -3.84
N ARG A 226 -19.71 4.47 -3.31
CA ARG A 226 -18.43 4.51 -4.02
C ARG A 226 -17.54 3.38 -3.57
N ARG A 227 -16.66 2.95 -4.47
CA ARG A 227 -15.71 1.86 -4.25
C ARG A 227 -14.43 2.13 -5.00
N LEU A 228 -13.39 1.47 -4.57
CA LEU A 228 -12.13 1.43 -5.28
C LEU A 228 -12.28 0.62 -6.58
N ARG A 229 -11.79 1.19 -7.68
CA ARG A 229 -11.71 0.52 -8.99
C ARG A 229 -10.39 0.84 -9.66
N LEU A 230 -9.86 -0.13 -10.39
CA LEU A 230 -8.72 0.07 -11.28
C LEU A 230 -9.24 0.45 -12.66
N LEU A 231 -8.94 1.67 -13.09
CA LEU A 231 -9.26 2.17 -14.43
C LEU A 231 -7.98 2.22 -15.27
N SER A 232 -8.11 2.07 -16.58
CA SER A 232 -7.01 2.20 -17.53
C SER A 232 -7.31 3.25 -18.59
N LEU A 233 -6.27 3.99 -18.99
CA LEU A 233 -6.25 4.88 -20.14
C LEU A 233 -5.35 4.28 -21.22
N ALA A 234 -5.74 4.43 -22.48
CA ALA A 234 -4.99 3.86 -23.62
C ALA A 234 -3.66 4.56 -23.89
N SER A 235 -3.39 5.71 -23.27
CA SER A 235 -2.12 6.45 -23.44
C SER A 235 -1.47 6.73 -22.10
N ASN A 236 -0.15 6.89 -22.11
CA ASN A 236 0.60 7.30 -20.93
C ASN A 236 0.31 8.77 -20.62
N GLN A 237 -0.15 9.01 -19.39
CA GLN A 237 -0.46 10.32 -18.85
C GLN A 237 0.18 10.46 -17.46
N ASP A 238 0.65 11.66 -17.16
CA ASP A 238 1.03 12.05 -15.80
C ASP A 238 -0.23 12.55 -15.08
N ILE A 239 -0.75 11.73 -14.15
CA ILE A 239 -2.02 11.98 -13.45
C ILE A 239 -1.74 12.11 -11.97
N ALA A 240 -2.05 13.28 -11.42
CA ALA A 240 -1.86 13.56 -10.01
C ALA A 240 -2.95 12.88 -9.14
N PRO A 241 -2.61 12.50 -7.89
CA PRO A 241 -3.59 12.11 -6.89
C PRO A 241 -4.64 13.23 -6.67
N GLY A 242 -5.92 12.86 -6.61
CA GLY A 242 -7.04 13.79 -6.48
C GLY A 242 -7.60 14.30 -7.80
N GLU A 243 -7.01 13.94 -8.97
CA GLU A 243 -7.60 14.26 -10.28
C GLU A 243 -9.01 13.66 -10.38
N LYS A 244 -9.92 14.41 -11.02
CA LYS A 244 -11.33 14.01 -11.10
C LYS A 244 -11.56 12.94 -12.15
N VAL A 245 -12.40 11.96 -11.79
CA VAL A 245 -13.05 11.09 -12.76
C VAL A 245 -14.41 11.71 -13.09
N LEU A 246 -14.63 12.01 -14.36
CA LEU A 246 -15.85 12.66 -14.86
C LEU A 246 -16.67 11.66 -15.67
N ASN A 247 -18.00 11.82 -15.68
CA ASN A 247 -18.85 11.10 -16.63
C ASN A 247 -18.95 11.83 -17.99
N ALA A 248 -19.71 11.28 -18.92
CA ALA A 248 -19.90 11.85 -20.28
C ALA A 248 -20.46 13.27 -20.26
N GLU A 249 -21.24 13.65 -19.23
CA GLU A 249 -21.82 14.98 -19.05
C GLU A 249 -20.86 15.95 -18.32
N GLY A 250 -19.64 15.52 -17.99
CA GLY A 250 -18.64 16.33 -17.27
C GLY A 250 -18.88 16.43 -15.75
N LYS A 251 -19.78 15.64 -15.19
CA LYS A 251 -20.02 15.58 -13.75
C LYS A 251 -18.99 14.67 -13.08
N SER A 252 -18.43 15.12 -11.93
CA SER A 252 -17.50 14.29 -11.16
C SER A 252 -18.23 13.07 -10.56
N ILE A 253 -17.73 11.89 -10.88
CA ILE A 253 -18.18 10.58 -10.38
C ILE A 253 -17.14 9.91 -9.49
N GLY A 254 -15.96 10.53 -9.31
CA GLY A 254 -14.89 10.00 -8.48
C GLY A 254 -13.61 10.80 -8.56
N SER A 255 -12.56 10.23 -8.01
CA SER A 255 -11.21 10.80 -8.05
C SER A 255 -10.13 9.73 -8.11
N VAL A 256 -9.01 10.08 -8.73
CA VAL A 256 -7.79 9.24 -8.78
C VAL A 256 -7.12 9.29 -7.40
N ILE A 257 -6.79 8.12 -6.87
CA ILE A 257 -6.01 7.97 -5.65
C ILE A 257 -4.54 7.87 -5.99
N GLU A 258 -4.23 7.04 -7.00
CA GLU A 258 -2.87 6.80 -7.47
C GLU A 258 -2.89 6.40 -8.94
N ALA A 259 -1.86 6.81 -9.70
CA ALA A 259 -1.70 6.43 -11.09
C ALA A 259 -0.26 6.01 -11.39
N VAL A 260 -0.09 5.14 -12.38
CA VAL A 260 1.23 4.68 -12.85
C VAL A 260 1.20 4.38 -14.35
N ALA A 261 2.25 4.79 -15.04
CA ALA A 261 2.45 4.40 -16.44
C ALA A 261 2.72 2.88 -16.55
N SER A 262 2.15 2.24 -17.56
CA SER A 262 2.32 0.81 -17.86
C SER A 262 2.50 0.59 -19.36
N ASP A 263 2.83 -0.63 -19.79
CA ASP A 263 3.04 -0.97 -21.21
C ASP A 263 1.80 -0.74 -22.07
N GLY A 264 0.60 -0.72 -21.47
CA GLY A 264 -0.68 -0.52 -22.18
C GLY A 264 -1.28 0.88 -21.98
N GLY A 265 -0.54 1.85 -21.41
CA GLY A 265 -1.04 3.18 -21.07
C GLY A 265 -0.94 3.48 -19.58
N THR A 266 -1.88 4.22 -19.00
CA THR A 266 -1.87 4.56 -17.58
C THR A 266 -2.87 3.72 -16.80
N LEU A 267 -2.43 3.10 -15.70
CA LEU A 267 -3.30 2.49 -14.70
C LEU A 267 -3.61 3.52 -13.60
N CYS A 268 -4.88 3.67 -13.27
CA CYS A 268 -5.38 4.61 -12.28
C CYS A 268 -6.22 3.86 -11.25
N LEU A 269 -5.77 3.84 -10.01
CA LEU A 269 -6.59 3.35 -8.91
C LEU A 269 -7.47 4.51 -8.43
N CYS A 270 -8.79 4.35 -8.55
CA CYS A 270 -9.76 5.43 -8.37
C CYS A 270 -10.83 5.06 -7.36
N GLU A 271 -11.22 6.02 -6.55
CA GLU A 271 -12.49 5.98 -5.82
C GLU A 271 -13.59 6.49 -6.75
N VAL A 272 -14.56 5.66 -7.08
CA VAL A 272 -15.62 5.97 -8.05
C VAL A 272 -16.98 5.41 -7.62
N VAL A 273 -18.06 5.93 -8.23
CA VAL A 273 -19.39 5.36 -8.06
C VAL A 273 -19.44 3.87 -8.47
N ILE A 274 -20.30 3.09 -7.82
CA ILE A 274 -20.34 1.63 -8.01
C ILE A 274 -20.64 1.24 -9.46
N ASP A 275 -21.49 2.00 -10.15
CA ASP A 275 -21.90 1.79 -11.56
C ASP A 275 -21.02 2.53 -12.56
N VAL A 276 -19.74 2.72 -12.26
CA VAL A 276 -18.78 3.49 -13.08
C VAL A 276 -18.75 3.06 -14.55
N ASP A 277 -18.89 1.78 -14.82
CA ASP A 277 -18.85 1.23 -16.19
C ASP A 277 -20.00 1.77 -17.06
N ASN A 278 -21.14 2.14 -16.46
CA ASN A 278 -22.29 2.71 -17.15
C ASN A 278 -22.21 4.24 -17.28
N GLN A 279 -21.18 4.87 -16.69
CA GLN A 279 -21.02 6.33 -16.64
C GLN A 279 -20.10 6.88 -17.73
N ALA A 280 -19.54 6.01 -18.60
CA ALA A 280 -18.51 6.39 -19.57
C ALA A 280 -17.43 7.29 -18.93
N PRO A 281 -16.60 6.75 -18.03
CA PRO A 281 -15.68 7.56 -17.25
C PRO A 281 -14.58 8.19 -18.09
N HIS A 282 -14.18 9.43 -17.76
CA HIS A 282 -13.10 10.17 -18.37
C HIS A 282 -12.15 10.74 -17.31
N ILE A 283 -10.86 10.71 -17.60
CA ILE A 283 -9.80 11.32 -16.80
C ILE A 283 -8.97 12.20 -17.74
N LEU A 284 -8.78 13.46 -17.41
CA LEU A 284 -8.09 14.47 -18.25
C LEU A 284 -8.59 14.48 -19.72
N GLY A 285 -9.91 14.32 -19.91
CA GLY A 285 -10.54 14.31 -21.23
C GLY A 285 -10.38 13.02 -22.04
N GLN A 286 -9.71 11.99 -21.49
CA GLN A 286 -9.56 10.68 -22.10
C GLN A 286 -10.57 9.69 -21.54
N THR A 287 -11.12 8.85 -22.39
CA THR A 287 -11.98 7.73 -21.96
C THR A 287 -11.18 6.76 -21.09
N ALA A 288 -11.70 6.48 -19.91
CA ALA A 288 -11.18 5.48 -18.99
C ALA A 288 -12.09 4.25 -19.01
N VAL A 289 -11.51 3.07 -18.86
CA VAL A 289 -12.26 1.80 -18.79
C VAL A 289 -11.80 1.02 -17.58
N THR A 290 -12.69 0.19 -17.02
CA THR A 290 -12.29 -0.74 -15.94
C THR A 290 -11.21 -1.68 -16.47
N SER A 291 -10.11 -1.77 -15.77
CA SER A 291 -8.96 -2.57 -16.20
C SER A 291 -9.24 -4.06 -16.01
N GLU A 292 -8.93 -4.86 -17.04
CA GLU A 292 -8.96 -6.33 -16.94
C GLU A 292 -7.92 -6.88 -15.96
N ARG A 293 -6.93 -6.08 -15.57
CA ARG A 293 -5.91 -6.43 -14.55
C ARG A 293 -6.41 -6.34 -13.11
N GLN A 294 -7.65 -5.85 -12.90
CA GLN A 294 -8.23 -5.73 -11.56
C GLN A 294 -8.39 -7.13 -10.93
N GLN A 295 -7.85 -7.31 -9.71
CA GLN A 295 -7.85 -8.58 -8.96
C GLN A 295 -8.62 -8.48 -7.62
N PHE A 296 -9.47 -7.46 -7.44
CA PHE A 296 -10.17 -7.16 -6.16
C PHE A 296 -11.63 -6.71 -6.38
#